data_4d4e191a4c35be69a18cb2a2050e17e9
#
_entry.id   4d4e191a4c35be69a18cb2a2050e17e9
#
_cell.length_a   1.000
_cell.length_b   1.000
_cell.length_c   1.000
_cell.angle_alpha   90.00
_cell.angle_beta   90.00
_cell.angle_gamma   90.00
#
_symmetry.space_group_name_H-M   'P 1'
#
loop_
_entity.id
_entity.type
_entity.pdbx_description
1 polymer ?
#
loop_
_entity_poly.entity_id
_entity_poly.type
_entity_poly.pdbx_seq_one_letter_code
_entity_poly.pdbx_strand_id
1 'polypeptide(L)'
;MTSTLNSATSVQRIVEAAQSQWIKVTLDPVNFINDIRSAHHTTDLVNDLYDILGPYIAAAHIKDVYVEDRHVVHISETIPGDGIFDFDTFFRRFEALLPEGYGFIEHLPESQIPQANVYVRQKLKQLNIPILP
;
A
#
# COMPACT_ATOMS: atom_id res chain seq x y z
N MET A 1 11.99 -12.06 -2.72
CA MET A 1 12.57 -11.43 -3.94
C MET A 1 12.98 -10.01 -3.55
N THR A 2 14.27 -9.70 -3.54
CA THR A 2 14.71 -8.34 -3.23
C THR A 2 14.48 -7.48 -4.48
N SER A 3 13.50 -6.60 -4.41
CA SER A 3 13.26 -5.62 -5.47
C SER A 3 14.42 -4.61 -5.49
N THR A 4 14.82 -4.18 -6.68
CA THR A 4 15.77 -3.07 -6.85
C THR A 4 15.17 -1.75 -6.30
N LEU A 5 13.84 -1.67 -6.22
CA LEU A 5 13.07 -0.54 -5.71
C LEU A 5 12.58 -0.83 -4.28
N ASN A 6 13.52 -1.06 -3.36
CA ASN A 6 13.23 -1.48 -1.99
C ASN A 6 13.14 -0.35 -0.97
N SER A 7 13.23 0.90 -1.40
CA SER A 7 13.08 2.07 -0.54
C SER A 7 12.43 3.25 -1.28
N ALA A 8 11.69 4.07 -0.54
CA ALA A 8 11.08 5.28 -1.07
C ALA A 8 12.11 6.19 -1.79
N THR A 9 13.28 6.36 -1.19
CA THR A 9 14.36 7.18 -1.76
C THR A 9 14.87 6.62 -3.09
N SER A 10 14.95 5.29 -3.24
CA SER A 10 15.37 4.67 -4.52
C SER A 10 14.34 4.93 -5.61
N VAL A 11 13.06 4.81 -5.31
CA VAL A 11 11.97 5.12 -6.23
C VAL A 11 11.97 6.60 -6.62
N GLN A 12 12.08 7.50 -5.64
CA GLN A 12 12.15 8.94 -5.86
C GLN A 12 13.27 9.29 -6.84
N ARG A 13 14.48 8.79 -6.59
CA ARG A 13 15.64 9.06 -7.46
C ARG A 13 15.42 8.61 -8.91
N ILE A 14 14.73 7.51 -9.13
CA ILE A 14 14.42 7.01 -10.48
C ILE A 14 13.40 7.90 -11.17
N VAL A 15 12.32 8.26 -10.48
CA VAL A 15 11.29 9.14 -11.05
C VAL A 15 11.86 10.52 -11.39
N GLU A 16 12.69 11.08 -10.50
CA GLU A 16 13.39 12.35 -10.73
C GLU A 16 14.38 12.26 -11.90
N ALA A 17 15.16 11.18 -11.98
CA ALA A 17 16.11 10.97 -13.07
C ALA A 17 15.43 10.83 -14.45
N ALA A 18 14.18 10.38 -14.48
CA ALA A 18 13.42 10.29 -15.73
C ALA A 18 13.06 11.65 -16.33
N GLN A 19 13.10 12.73 -15.55
CA GLN A 19 12.81 14.11 -15.96
C GLN A 19 11.50 14.22 -16.78
N SER A 20 10.48 13.43 -16.43
CA SER A 20 9.22 13.35 -17.15
C SER A 20 8.04 13.48 -16.20
N GLN A 21 7.15 14.43 -16.50
CA GLN A 21 5.89 14.58 -15.76
C GLN A 21 4.91 13.41 -15.95
N TRP A 22 5.14 12.58 -16.96
CA TRP A 22 4.27 11.45 -17.31
C TRP A 22 4.63 10.17 -16.52
N ILE A 23 5.81 10.13 -15.93
CA ILE A 23 6.22 8.98 -15.11
C ILE A 23 5.78 9.23 -13.68
N LYS A 24 4.90 8.35 -13.20
CA LYS A 24 4.30 8.38 -11.87
C LYS A 24 4.45 7.03 -11.17
N VAL A 25 4.09 7.02 -9.90
CA VAL A 25 4.17 5.84 -9.04
C VAL A 25 2.77 5.32 -8.77
N THR A 26 2.54 4.03 -9.01
CA THR A 26 1.47 3.31 -8.33
C THR A 26 2.06 2.82 -7.01
N LEU A 27 1.63 3.43 -5.90
CA LEU A 27 2.18 3.12 -4.60
C LEU A 27 1.63 1.79 -4.09
N ASP A 28 2.54 0.86 -3.80
CA ASP A 28 2.24 -0.40 -3.14
C ASP A 28 3.06 -0.48 -1.83
N PRO A 29 2.50 -0.06 -0.69
CA PRO A 29 3.25 -0.03 0.56
C PRO A 29 3.77 -1.40 1.00
N VAL A 30 3.02 -2.47 0.70
CA VAL A 30 3.39 -3.84 1.07
C VAL A 30 4.71 -4.26 0.42
N ASN A 31 4.99 -3.80 -0.79
CA ASN A 31 6.25 -4.10 -1.47
C ASN A 31 7.50 -3.47 -0.81
N PHE A 32 7.31 -2.56 0.15
CA PHE A 32 8.38 -1.97 0.95
C PHE A 32 8.59 -2.65 2.30
N ILE A 33 7.78 -3.66 2.63
CA ILE A 33 7.94 -4.47 3.84
C ILE A 33 9.06 -5.48 3.58
N ASN A 34 10.24 -5.22 4.14
CA ASN A 34 11.45 -6.02 3.88
C ASN A 34 11.88 -6.89 5.09
N ASP A 35 11.29 -6.65 6.25
CA ASP A 35 11.62 -7.34 7.50
C ASP A 35 10.43 -7.32 8.49
N ILE A 36 10.59 -8.05 9.60
CA ILE A 36 9.55 -8.12 10.65
C ILE A 36 9.26 -6.75 11.26
N ARG A 37 10.27 -5.92 11.41
CA ARG A 37 10.10 -4.60 12.03
C ARG A 37 9.17 -3.74 11.16
N SER A 38 9.46 -3.65 9.86
CA SER A 38 8.61 -2.90 8.93
C SER A 38 7.20 -3.49 8.84
N ALA A 39 7.04 -4.83 8.96
CA ALA A 39 5.73 -5.46 8.98
C ALA A 39 4.88 -5.06 10.19
N HIS A 40 5.50 -4.88 11.36
CA HIS A 40 4.79 -4.45 12.59
C HIS A 40 4.74 -2.93 12.79
N HIS A 41 5.39 -2.14 11.93
CA HIS A 41 5.39 -0.67 11.97
C HIS A 41 4.88 -0.09 10.65
N THR A 42 3.78 -0.63 10.14
CA THR A 42 3.21 -0.21 8.84
C THR A 42 2.69 1.22 8.86
N THR A 43 2.29 1.75 10.02
CA THR A 43 1.93 3.17 10.19
C THR A 43 3.10 4.09 9.84
N ASP A 44 4.28 3.83 10.40
CA ASP A 44 5.49 4.63 10.13
C ASP A 44 5.90 4.48 8.66
N LEU A 45 5.90 3.23 8.17
CA LEU A 45 6.21 2.94 6.76
C LEU A 45 5.29 3.72 5.80
N VAL A 46 3.99 3.70 6.03
CA VAL A 46 3.02 4.42 5.20
C VAL A 46 3.30 5.92 5.23
N ASN A 47 3.52 6.51 6.40
CA ASN A 47 3.83 7.93 6.51
C ASN A 47 5.10 8.30 5.76
N ASP A 48 6.19 7.56 5.94
CA ASP A 48 7.47 7.79 5.24
C ASP A 48 7.30 7.71 3.71
N LEU A 49 6.53 6.72 3.22
CA LEU A 49 6.26 6.55 1.79
C LEU A 49 5.50 7.76 1.22
N TYR A 50 4.46 8.22 1.90
CA TYR A 50 3.69 9.38 1.45
C TYR A 50 4.48 10.69 1.57
N ASP A 51 5.30 10.85 2.60
CA ASP A 51 6.13 12.05 2.78
C ASP A 51 7.20 12.18 1.67
N ILE A 52 7.78 11.06 1.23
CA ILE A 52 8.82 11.05 0.20
C ILE A 52 8.23 10.98 -1.21
N LEU A 53 7.26 10.09 -1.43
CA LEU A 53 6.75 9.77 -2.77
C LEU A 53 5.47 10.53 -3.13
N GLY A 54 4.81 11.21 -2.20
CA GLY A 54 3.53 11.88 -2.43
C GLY A 54 3.44 12.66 -3.75
N PRO A 55 4.41 13.51 -4.11
CA PRO A 55 4.36 14.28 -5.35
C PRO A 55 4.33 13.44 -6.63
N TYR A 56 4.70 12.17 -6.54
CA TYR A 56 4.83 11.26 -7.67
C TYR A 56 3.72 10.21 -7.75
N ILE A 57 2.91 10.04 -6.68
CA ILE A 57 1.85 9.03 -6.62
C ILE A 57 0.71 9.41 -7.57
N ALA A 58 0.22 8.46 -8.36
CA ALA A 58 -0.94 8.60 -9.22
C ALA A 58 -2.05 7.58 -8.90
N ALA A 59 -1.70 6.48 -8.28
CA ALA A 59 -2.61 5.42 -7.89
C ALA A 59 -2.00 4.62 -6.73
N ALA A 60 -2.76 3.70 -6.14
CA ALA A 60 -2.23 2.80 -5.11
C ALA A 60 -2.74 1.37 -5.28
N HIS A 61 -1.92 0.41 -4.86
CA HIS A 61 -2.34 -0.97 -4.66
C HIS A 61 -2.80 -1.19 -3.22
N ILE A 62 -3.82 -2.01 -3.07
CA ILE A 62 -4.43 -2.37 -1.80
C ILE A 62 -4.10 -3.83 -1.54
N LYS A 63 -3.16 -4.06 -0.63
CA LYS A 63 -2.68 -5.36 -0.19
C LYS A 63 -2.60 -5.42 1.32
N ASP A 64 -2.59 -6.62 1.85
CA ASP A 64 -2.35 -6.86 3.27
C ASP A 64 -1.32 -7.97 3.44
N VAL A 65 -0.70 -8.01 4.60
CA VAL A 65 0.31 -9.01 4.96
C VAL A 65 0.11 -9.51 6.37
N TYR A 66 0.60 -10.72 6.62
CA TYR A 66 0.75 -11.26 7.97
C TYR A 66 2.12 -11.90 8.16
N VAL A 67 2.56 -11.95 9.41
CA VAL A 67 3.78 -12.67 9.80
C VAL A 67 3.37 -14.08 10.20
N GLU A 68 3.93 -15.10 9.53
CA GLU A 68 3.60 -16.48 9.79
C GLU A 68 4.20 -16.96 11.11
N ASP A 69 3.41 -17.70 11.90
CA ASP A 69 3.87 -18.31 13.15
C ASP A 69 4.64 -19.61 12.84
N ARG A 70 5.93 -19.48 12.55
CA ARG A 70 6.85 -20.60 12.32
C ARG A 70 8.28 -20.23 12.68
N HIS A 71 9.13 -21.25 12.86
CA HIS A 71 10.53 -21.07 13.25
C HIS A 71 11.36 -20.20 12.31
N VAL A 72 11.14 -20.33 10.99
CA VAL A 72 11.72 -19.42 10.01
C VAL A 72 10.66 -18.39 9.66
N VAL A 73 10.98 -17.14 9.89
CA VAL A 73 10.02 -16.05 9.68
C VAL A 73 9.69 -15.90 8.21
N HIS A 74 8.41 -15.93 7.93
CA HIS A 74 7.85 -15.60 6.63
C HIS A 74 6.84 -14.49 6.80
N ILE A 75 6.88 -13.53 5.86
CA ILE A 75 5.87 -12.48 5.69
C ILE A 75 5.14 -12.84 4.41
N SER A 76 3.84 -13.06 4.52
CA SER A 76 3.01 -13.50 3.40
C SER A 76 1.88 -12.52 3.14
N GLU A 77 1.52 -12.37 1.88
CA GLU A 77 0.34 -11.59 1.49
C GLU A 77 -0.94 -12.30 1.96
N THR A 78 -1.96 -11.51 2.26
CA THR A 78 -3.27 -12.01 2.65
C THR A 78 -4.39 -11.09 2.14
N ILE A 79 -5.64 -11.49 2.37
CA ILE A 79 -6.80 -10.69 2.02
C ILE A 79 -6.79 -9.41 2.87
N PRO A 80 -7.01 -8.22 2.29
CA PRO A 80 -7.16 -6.98 3.04
C PRO A 80 -8.15 -7.14 4.21
N GLY A 81 -7.65 -6.86 5.42
CA GLY A 81 -8.36 -7.01 6.68
C GLY A 81 -8.07 -8.29 7.46
N ASP A 82 -7.42 -9.27 6.86
CA ASP A 82 -6.99 -10.51 7.54
C ASP A 82 -5.53 -10.43 8.03
N GLY A 83 -4.86 -9.32 7.76
CA GLY A 83 -3.45 -9.10 8.11
C GLY A 83 -3.23 -8.01 9.15
N ILE A 84 -2.05 -7.40 9.09
CA ILE A 84 -1.55 -6.44 10.07
C ILE A 84 -1.28 -5.04 9.50
N PHE A 85 -1.66 -4.80 8.24
CA PHE A 85 -1.40 -3.52 7.59
C PHE A 85 -2.31 -2.41 8.11
N ASP A 86 -1.76 -1.21 8.36
CA ASP A 86 -2.52 -0.05 8.83
C ASP A 86 -3.28 0.64 7.69
N PHE A 87 -4.47 0.14 7.38
CA PHE A 87 -5.36 0.73 6.38
C PHE A 87 -5.93 2.08 6.80
N ASP A 88 -6.01 2.40 8.09
CA ASP A 88 -6.54 3.68 8.55
C ASP A 88 -5.61 4.82 8.12
N THR A 89 -4.31 4.69 8.41
CA THR A 89 -3.30 5.66 7.97
C THR A 89 -3.19 5.69 6.46
N PHE A 90 -3.16 4.53 5.81
CA PHE A 90 -3.03 4.42 4.35
C PHE A 90 -4.16 5.17 3.61
N PHE A 91 -5.43 4.88 3.93
CA PHE A 91 -6.54 5.50 3.24
C PHE A 91 -6.69 6.99 3.56
N ARG A 92 -6.39 7.43 4.80
CA ARG A 92 -6.40 8.87 5.12
C ARG A 92 -5.34 9.63 4.35
N ARG A 93 -4.13 9.09 4.25
CA ARG A 93 -3.05 9.70 3.47
C ARG A 93 -3.38 9.73 1.98
N PHE A 94 -3.94 8.63 1.46
CA PHE A 94 -4.34 8.54 0.05
C PHE A 94 -5.43 9.54 -0.30
N GLU A 95 -6.51 9.59 0.48
CA GLU A 95 -7.61 10.55 0.30
C GLU A 95 -7.12 12.02 0.37
N ALA A 96 -6.28 12.34 1.35
CA ALA A 96 -5.74 13.69 1.48
C ALA A 96 -4.86 14.12 0.29
N LEU A 97 -4.19 13.16 -0.37
CA LEU A 97 -3.32 13.42 -1.50
C LEU A 97 -4.07 13.37 -2.84
N LEU A 98 -4.92 12.38 -3.01
CA LEU A 98 -5.60 12.05 -4.27
C LEU A 98 -7.07 11.68 -4.00
N PRO A 99 -7.94 12.67 -3.69
CA PRO A 99 -9.35 12.39 -3.36
C PRO A 99 -10.14 11.73 -4.51
N GLU A 100 -9.67 11.88 -5.75
CA GLU A 100 -10.23 11.22 -6.94
C GLU A 100 -9.32 10.10 -7.47
N GLY A 101 -8.40 9.61 -6.63
CA GLY A 101 -7.42 8.60 -7.00
C GLY A 101 -8.00 7.19 -7.10
N TYR A 102 -7.26 6.32 -7.77
CA TYR A 102 -7.63 4.91 -7.96
C TYR A 102 -6.84 4.01 -7.02
N GLY A 103 -7.57 3.15 -6.27
CA GLY A 103 -6.99 2.07 -5.48
C GLY A 103 -7.34 0.72 -6.11
N PHE A 104 -6.34 -0.13 -6.33
CA PHE A 104 -6.49 -1.44 -6.96
C PHE A 104 -6.21 -2.55 -5.96
N ILE A 105 -7.19 -3.44 -5.73
CA ILE A 105 -6.96 -4.70 -5.00
C ILE A 105 -6.12 -5.59 -5.89
N GLU A 106 -4.99 -6.08 -5.39
CA GLU A 106 -4.01 -6.82 -6.19
C GLU A 106 -3.59 -8.14 -5.53
N HIS A 107 -3.06 -9.05 -6.35
CA HIS A 107 -2.44 -10.34 -5.97
C HIS A 107 -3.35 -11.33 -5.23
N LEU A 108 -4.65 -11.22 -5.38
CA LEU A 108 -5.60 -12.18 -4.80
C LEU A 108 -6.13 -13.16 -5.85
N PRO A 109 -6.37 -14.42 -5.47
CA PRO A 109 -7.20 -15.31 -6.26
C PRO A 109 -8.58 -14.69 -6.50
N GLU A 110 -9.16 -14.91 -7.68
CA GLU A 110 -10.46 -14.34 -8.05
C GLU A 110 -11.55 -14.61 -7.00
N SER A 111 -11.52 -15.79 -6.37
CA SER A 111 -12.48 -16.18 -5.32
C SER A 111 -12.40 -15.32 -4.05
N GLN A 112 -11.28 -14.63 -3.80
CA GLN A 112 -11.05 -13.79 -2.62
C GLN A 112 -11.32 -12.30 -2.86
N ILE A 113 -11.40 -11.87 -4.12
CA ILE A 113 -11.67 -10.46 -4.47
C ILE A 113 -12.97 -9.93 -3.86
N PRO A 114 -14.11 -10.68 -3.84
CA PRO A 114 -15.34 -10.19 -3.22
C PRO A 114 -15.17 -9.88 -1.72
N GLN A 115 -14.46 -10.71 -0.97
CA GLN A 115 -14.19 -10.48 0.46
C GLN A 115 -13.34 -9.22 0.66
N ALA A 116 -12.26 -9.09 -0.09
CA ALA A 116 -11.40 -7.91 -0.05
C ALA A 116 -12.17 -6.61 -0.37
N ASN A 117 -13.03 -6.65 -1.39
CA ASN A 117 -13.86 -5.50 -1.78
C ASN A 117 -14.82 -5.08 -0.65
N VAL A 118 -15.47 -6.06 0.00
CA VAL A 118 -16.37 -5.81 1.15
C VAL A 118 -15.59 -5.12 2.28
N TYR A 119 -14.43 -5.64 2.65
CA TYR A 119 -13.59 -5.04 3.69
C TYR A 119 -13.19 -3.61 3.35
N VAL A 120 -12.64 -3.39 2.16
CA VAL A 120 -12.18 -2.05 1.72
C VAL A 120 -13.33 -1.04 1.77
N ARG A 121 -14.52 -1.39 1.24
CA ARG A 121 -15.69 -0.51 1.28
C ARG A 121 -16.16 -0.21 2.69
N GLN A 122 -16.15 -1.19 3.58
CA GLN A 122 -16.51 -1.00 4.99
C GLN A 122 -15.50 -0.09 5.69
N LYS A 123 -14.21 -0.27 5.45
CA LYS A 123 -13.14 0.53 6.01
C LYS A 123 -13.24 1.99 5.55
N LEU A 124 -13.41 2.24 4.25
CA LEU A 124 -13.61 3.59 3.72
C LEU A 124 -14.83 4.27 4.33
N LYS A 125 -15.94 3.54 4.49
CA LYS A 125 -17.14 4.06 5.17
C LYS A 125 -16.87 4.43 6.63
N GLN A 126 -16.15 3.58 7.37
CA GLN A 126 -15.76 3.87 8.77
C GLN A 126 -14.89 5.13 8.89
N LEU A 127 -14.04 5.38 7.90
CA LEU A 127 -13.16 6.53 7.83
C LEU A 127 -13.86 7.80 7.29
N ASN A 128 -15.13 7.69 6.86
CA ASN A 128 -15.89 8.74 6.16
C ASN A 128 -15.23 9.19 4.84
N ILE A 129 -14.56 8.27 4.15
CA ILE A 129 -13.96 8.51 2.84
C ILE A 129 -14.97 8.08 1.76
N PRO A 130 -15.36 8.99 0.85
CA PRO A 130 -16.34 8.67 -0.19
C PRO A 130 -15.73 7.74 -1.24
N ILE A 131 -16.58 6.86 -1.79
CA ILE A 131 -16.24 6.09 -2.99
C ILE A 131 -16.92 6.78 -4.16
N LEU A 132 -16.15 7.26 -5.09
CA LEU A 132 -16.67 7.91 -6.29
C LEU A 132 -17.32 6.87 -7.22
N PRO A 133 -18.36 7.26 -7.97
CA PRO A 133 -19.06 6.36 -8.87
C PRO A 133 -18.22 5.97 -10.10
#